data_73b7a8dba96201203f1fa574d91a6cbb
#
_entry.id   73b7a8dba96201203f1fa574d91a6cbb
#
_cell.length_a   1.000
_cell.length_b   1.000
_cell.length_c   1.000
_cell.angle_alpha   90.00
_cell.angle_beta   90.00
_cell.angle_gamma   90.00
#
_symmetry.space_group_name_H-M   'P 1'
#
loop_
_entity.id
_entity.type
_entity.pdbx_description
1 polymer ?
#
loop_
_entity_poly.entity_id
_entity_poly.type
_entity_poly.pdbx_seq_one_letter_code
_entity_poly.pdbx_strand_id
1 'polypeptide(L)'
;RAAVEIGTGTGVSGLWLLRGMRPDGVLTTVDIEAEHQRLAKATFTEGGIPPQRARTISGAALDVLPRLTDGHYDLVFCDGDKREYGNYLSEALRLLRPGGVVAFDNALWHDRVADPTARDETTTALRDLGKALRDDERLVPALLPVGDGLLAAVRR
;
A
#
# COMPACT_ATOMS: atom_id res chain seq x y z
N ARG A 1 11.50 9.34 -1.71
CA ARG A 1 11.78 9.49 -3.15
C ARG A 1 11.06 8.46 -4.00
N ALA A 2 11.04 7.20 -3.58
CA ALA A 2 10.41 6.11 -4.31
C ALA A 2 9.31 5.49 -3.47
N ALA A 3 8.11 5.35 -4.03
CA ALA A 3 6.97 4.72 -3.37
C ALA A 3 6.32 3.69 -4.30
N VAL A 4 5.72 2.67 -3.68
CA VAL A 4 4.85 1.70 -4.35
C VAL A 4 3.46 1.82 -3.75
N GLU A 5 2.44 1.81 -4.59
CA GLU A 5 1.04 1.71 -4.21
C GLU A 5 0.42 0.47 -4.83
N ILE A 6 -0.30 -0.29 -4.03
CA ILE A 6 -1.07 -1.46 -4.44
C ILE A 6 -2.55 -1.11 -4.32
N GLY A 7 -3.27 -1.12 -5.44
CA GLY A 7 -4.63 -0.61 -5.51
C GLY A 7 -4.66 0.85 -5.97
N THR A 8 -4.46 1.08 -7.26
CA THR A 8 -4.45 2.43 -7.85
C THR A 8 -5.82 3.10 -7.77
N GLY A 9 -6.89 2.34 -8.00
CA GLY A 9 -8.24 2.88 -8.11
C GLY A 9 -8.31 4.03 -9.11
N THR A 10 -9.03 5.09 -8.76
CA THR A 10 -9.14 6.29 -9.59
C THR A 10 -7.99 7.30 -9.42
N GLY A 11 -6.96 6.93 -8.64
CA GLY A 11 -5.74 7.74 -8.46
C GLY A 11 -5.80 8.76 -7.32
N VAL A 12 -6.83 8.73 -6.47
CA VAL A 12 -6.97 9.72 -5.38
C VAL A 12 -5.86 9.60 -4.36
N SER A 13 -5.63 8.39 -3.80
CA SER A 13 -4.52 8.15 -2.86
C SER A 13 -3.17 8.42 -3.50
N GLY A 14 -2.95 7.94 -4.73
CA GLY A 14 -1.72 8.20 -5.47
C GLY A 14 -1.44 9.68 -5.68
N LEU A 15 -2.46 10.50 -5.96
CA LEU A 15 -2.32 11.95 -6.08
C LEU A 15 -1.85 12.59 -4.76
N TRP A 16 -2.42 12.16 -3.62
CA TRP A 16 -2.00 12.65 -2.31
C TRP A 16 -0.59 12.22 -1.94
N LEU A 17 -0.22 10.97 -2.26
CA LEU A 17 1.14 10.48 -2.09
C LEU A 17 2.12 11.33 -2.90
N LEU A 18 1.85 11.56 -4.19
CA LEU A 18 2.68 12.36 -5.09
C LEU A 18 2.83 13.82 -4.63
N ARG A 19 1.79 14.41 -4.03
CA ARG A 19 1.85 15.76 -3.45
C ARG A 19 2.73 15.81 -2.21
N GLY A 20 2.74 14.76 -1.39
CA GLY A 20 3.59 14.66 -0.21
C GLY A 20 5.03 14.25 -0.51
N MET A 21 5.30 13.69 -1.69
CA MET A 21 6.64 13.29 -2.10
C MET A 21 7.49 14.47 -2.56
N ARG A 22 8.81 14.29 -2.50
CA ARG A 22 9.75 15.27 -3.09
C ARG A 22 9.45 15.49 -4.58
N PRO A 23 9.82 16.66 -5.15
CA PRO A 23 9.57 16.94 -6.57
C PRO A 23 10.21 15.93 -7.54
N ASP A 24 11.32 15.31 -7.13
CA ASP A 24 12.05 14.27 -7.86
C ASP A 24 11.55 12.85 -7.54
N GLY A 25 10.52 12.71 -6.68
CA GLY A 25 9.99 11.43 -6.25
C GLY A 25 9.09 10.76 -7.30
N VAL A 26 9.16 9.44 -7.38
CA VAL A 26 8.39 8.61 -8.31
C VAL A 26 7.50 7.64 -7.55
N LEU A 27 6.21 7.63 -7.87
CA LEU A 27 5.23 6.65 -7.44
C LEU A 27 5.09 5.57 -8.51
N THR A 28 5.28 4.30 -8.13
CA THR A 28 4.86 3.14 -8.91
C THR A 28 3.53 2.66 -8.34
N THR A 29 2.45 2.72 -9.11
CA THR A 29 1.13 2.30 -8.67
C THR A 29 0.61 1.15 -9.53
N VAL A 30 0.09 0.12 -8.86
CA VAL A 30 -0.28 -1.17 -9.45
C VAL A 30 -1.76 -1.43 -9.24
N ASP A 31 -2.47 -1.79 -10.30
CA ASP A 31 -3.87 -2.21 -10.23
C ASP A 31 -4.15 -3.29 -11.29
N ILE A 32 -5.01 -4.23 -10.95
CA ILE A 32 -5.42 -5.29 -11.88
C ILE A 32 -6.36 -4.76 -12.96
N GLU A 33 -7.11 -3.69 -12.65
CA GLU A 33 -8.10 -3.10 -13.54
C GLU A 33 -7.47 -2.03 -14.44
N ALA A 34 -7.40 -2.28 -15.75
CA ALA A 34 -6.84 -1.35 -16.72
C ALA A 34 -7.60 -0.01 -16.77
N GLU A 35 -8.90 -0.03 -16.52
CA GLU A 35 -9.73 1.18 -16.48
C GLU A 35 -9.37 2.07 -15.30
N HIS A 36 -9.05 1.48 -14.13
CA HIS A 36 -8.53 2.24 -12.98
C HIS A 36 -7.24 2.98 -13.37
N GLN A 37 -6.33 2.32 -14.07
CA GLN A 37 -5.08 2.95 -14.50
C GLN A 37 -5.33 4.12 -15.48
N ARG A 38 -6.32 3.98 -16.36
CA ARG A 38 -6.71 5.06 -17.29
C ARG A 38 -7.24 6.28 -16.52
N LEU A 39 -8.13 6.06 -15.55
CA LEU A 39 -8.71 7.10 -14.70
C LEU A 39 -7.63 7.76 -13.83
N ALA A 40 -6.76 6.99 -13.23
CA ALA A 40 -5.67 7.49 -12.40
C ALA A 40 -4.72 8.42 -13.19
N LYS A 41 -4.37 8.05 -14.43
CA LYS A 41 -3.56 8.93 -15.30
C LYS A 41 -4.24 10.28 -15.54
N ALA A 42 -5.56 10.30 -15.78
CA ALA A 42 -6.31 11.53 -15.90
C ALA A 42 -6.27 12.34 -14.60
N THR A 43 -6.52 11.71 -13.47
CA THR A 43 -6.45 12.34 -12.13
C THR A 43 -5.07 12.96 -11.87
N PHE A 44 -3.99 12.27 -12.20
CA PHE A 44 -2.63 12.78 -12.01
C PHE A 44 -2.36 13.99 -12.93
N THR A 45 -2.79 13.92 -14.19
CA THR A 45 -2.64 15.02 -15.15
C THR A 45 -3.41 16.26 -14.69
N GLU A 46 -4.68 16.10 -14.30
CA GLU A 46 -5.53 17.17 -13.77
C GLU A 46 -4.96 17.75 -12.47
N GLY A 47 -4.34 16.90 -11.65
CA GLY A 47 -3.64 17.29 -10.43
C GLY A 47 -2.29 17.96 -10.64
N GLY A 48 -1.87 18.16 -11.89
CA GLY A 48 -0.60 18.82 -12.26
C GLY A 48 0.64 17.96 -12.01
N ILE A 49 0.49 16.64 -11.93
CA ILE A 49 1.62 15.72 -11.74
C ILE A 49 2.30 15.46 -13.08
N PRO A 50 3.61 15.73 -13.21
CA PRO A 50 4.37 15.40 -14.40
C PRO A 50 4.36 13.89 -14.68
N PRO A 51 4.16 13.42 -15.93
CA PRO A 51 4.02 12.00 -16.27
C PRO A 51 5.16 11.10 -15.76
N GLN A 52 6.38 11.61 -15.72
CA GLN A 52 7.56 10.88 -15.26
C GLN A 52 7.55 10.57 -13.75
N ARG A 53 6.67 11.22 -12.98
CA ARG A 53 6.53 10.99 -11.53
C ARG A 53 5.54 9.89 -11.17
N ALA A 54 4.70 9.45 -12.09
CA ALA A 54 3.67 8.44 -11.85
C ALA A 54 3.83 7.27 -12.85
N ARG A 55 4.35 6.16 -12.37
CA ARG A 55 4.47 4.92 -13.16
C ARG A 55 3.28 4.02 -12.85
N THR A 56 2.35 3.91 -13.80
CA THR A 56 1.17 3.05 -13.67
C THR A 56 1.45 1.67 -14.29
N ILE A 57 1.18 0.60 -13.57
CA ILE A 57 1.37 -0.79 -14.04
C ILE A 57 0.06 -1.54 -13.88
N SER A 58 -0.48 -2.05 -14.99
CA SER A 58 -1.64 -2.93 -14.97
C SER A 58 -1.21 -4.39 -14.77
N GLY A 59 -1.78 -5.05 -13.78
CA GLY A 59 -1.51 -6.45 -13.46
C GLY A 59 -1.83 -6.78 -12.01
N ALA A 60 -1.89 -8.07 -11.71
CA ALA A 60 -2.04 -8.53 -10.33
C ALA A 60 -0.80 -8.12 -9.51
N ALA A 61 -1.03 -7.61 -8.30
CA ALA A 61 0.06 -7.10 -7.47
C ALA A 61 1.15 -8.16 -7.23
N LEU A 62 0.77 -9.39 -6.91
CA LEU A 62 1.72 -10.47 -6.63
C LEU A 62 2.51 -10.95 -7.86
N ASP A 63 2.10 -10.60 -9.07
CA ASP A 63 2.86 -10.83 -10.31
C ASP A 63 3.80 -9.67 -10.65
N VAL A 64 3.46 -8.46 -10.20
CA VAL A 64 4.21 -7.23 -10.48
C VAL A 64 5.31 -6.98 -9.44
N LEU A 65 4.97 -7.07 -8.15
CA LEU A 65 5.88 -6.75 -7.05
C LEU A 65 7.20 -7.50 -7.11
N PRO A 66 7.26 -8.82 -7.45
CA PRO A 66 8.52 -9.54 -7.53
C PRO A 66 9.52 -8.99 -8.56
N ARG A 67 9.05 -8.17 -9.51
CA ARG A 67 9.89 -7.54 -10.55
C ARG A 67 10.45 -6.19 -10.13
N LEU A 68 10.05 -5.68 -8.97
CA LEU A 68 10.51 -4.41 -8.45
C LEU A 68 11.81 -4.58 -7.66
N THR A 69 12.58 -3.52 -7.56
CA THR A 69 13.94 -3.51 -6.99
C THR A 69 13.93 -3.65 -5.47
N ASP A 70 14.71 -4.57 -4.93
CA ASP A 70 14.90 -4.78 -3.50
C ASP A 70 15.51 -3.55 -2.81
N GLY A 71 15.04 -3.25 -1.60
CA GLY A 71 15.64 -2.23 -0.74
C GLY A 71 15.65 -0.81 -1.31
N HIS A 72 14.80 -0.53 -2.28
CA HIS A 72 14.81 0.73 -3.03
C HIS A 72 13.75 1.74 -2.54
N TYR A 73 12.66 1.29 -1.96
CA TYR A 73 11.48 2.10 -1.72
C TYR A 73 11.43 2.69 -0.31
N ASP A 74 10.94 3.93 -0.23
CA ASP A 74 10.70 4.65 1.03
C ASP A 74 9.33 4.31 1.64
N LEU A 75 8.37 3.96 0.78
CA LEU A 75 6.98 3.67 1.16
C LEU A 75 6.41 2.55 0.29
N VAL A 76 5.70 1.63 0.92
CA VAL A 76 4.76 0.71 0.26
C VAL A 76 3.38 0.93 0.88
N PHE A 77 2.43 1.41 0.09
CA PHE A 77 1.05 1.66 0.50
C PHE A 77 0.14 0.57 -0.08
N CYS A 78 -0.62 -0.10 0.76
CA CYS A 78 -1.44 -1.26 0.40
C CYS A 78 -2.92 -0.95 0.59
N ASP A 79 -3.67 -0.90 -0.51
CA ASP A 79 -5.12 -0.76 -0.56
C ASP A 79 -5.73 -1.68 -1.65
N GLY A 80 -5.16 -2.85 -1.81
CA GLY A 80 -5.65 -3.89 -2.72
C GLY A 80 -6.57 -4.90 -2.04
N ASP A 81 -6.50 -6.17 -2.48
CA ASP A 81 -7.25 -7.25 -1.87
C ASP A 81 -6.73 -7.52 -0.44
N LYS A 82 -7.62 -7.35 0.55
CA LYS A 82 -7.29 -7.50 1.96
C LYS A 82 -6.82 -8.91 2.33
N ARG A 83 -7.29 -9.92 1.60
CA ARG A 83 -6.89 -11.32 1.79
C ARG A 83 -5.43 -11.57 1.40
N GLU A 84 -4.87 -10.71 0.54
CA GLU A 84 -3.48 -10.76 0.10
C GLU A 84 -2.52 -9.91 0.95
N TYR A 85 -3.01 -9.18 1.96
CA TYR A 85 -2.20 -8.25 2.76
C TYR A 85 -0.99 -8.92 3.42
N GLY A 86 -1.09 -10.18 3.85
CA GLY A 86 0.05 -10.94 4.36
C GLY A 86 1.16 -11.12 3.31
N ASN A 87 0.77 -11.39 2.06
CA ASN A 87 1.71 -11.50 0.95
C ASN A 87 2.31 -10.13 0.58
N TYR A 88 1.49 -9.06 0.62
CA TYR A 88 1.99 -7.70 0.39
C TYR A 88 3.00 -7.29 1.47
N LEU A 89 2.83 -7.72 2.72
CA LEU A 89 3.80 -7.49 3.79
C LEU A 89 5.15 -8.14 3.48
N SER A 90 5.15 -9.39 3.00
CA SER A 90 6.37 -10.10 2.62
C SER A 90 7.12 -9.37 1.51
N GLU A 91 6.41 -8.91 0.48
CA GLU A 91 6.99 -8.12 -0.60
C GLU A 91 7.46 -6.74 -0.11
N ALA A 92 6.67 -6.05 0.74
CA ALA A 92 7.06 -4.77 1.29
C ALA A 92 8.37 -4.84 2.09
N LEU A 93 8.55 -5.90 2.89
CA LEU A 93 9.80 -6.14 3.63
C LEU A 93 11.02 -6.31 2.71
N ARG A 94 10.83 -6.87 1.52
CA ARG A 94 11.89 -6.98 0.52
C ARG A 94 12.17 -5.63 -0.16
N LEU A 95 11.10 -4.93 -0.55
CA LEU A 95 11.16 -3.70 -1.35
C LEU A 95 11.63 -2.47 -0.57
N LEU A 96 11.25 -2.36 0.70
CA LEU A 96 11.59 -1.22 1.53
C LEU A 96 13.08 -1.19 1.87
N ARG A 97 13.67 0.01 1.86
CA ARG A 97 14.97 0.26 2.50
C ARG A 97 14.81 0.28 4.03
N PRO A 98 15.89 0.13 4.81
CA PRO A 98 15.85 0.43 6.24
C PRO A 98 15.33 1.86 6.50
N GLY A 99 14.44 2.02 7.46
CA GLY A 99 13.70 3.27 7.72
C GLY A 99 12.55 3.55 6.78
N GLY A 100 12.29 2.69 5.80
CA GLY A 100 11.11 2.75 4.95
C GLY A 100 9.83 2.33 5.69
N VAL A 101 8.68 2.71 5.17
CA VAL A 101 7.37 2.50 5.79
C VAL A 101 6.49 1.61 4.91
N VAL A 102 5.85 0.61 5.50
CA VAL A 102 4.69 -0.05 4.90
C VAL A 102 3.43 0.48 5.59
N ALA A 103 2.37 0.70 4.83
CA ALA A 103 1.07 1.12 5.35
C ALA A 103 -0.06 0.34 4.67
N PHE A 104 -1.02 -0.10 5.47
CA PHE A 104 -2.19 -0.87 5.04
C PHE A 104 -3.46 -0.10 5.38
N ASP A 105 -4.26 0.21 4.38
CA ASP A 105 -5.55 0.85 4.57
C ASP A 105 -6.64 -0.15 4.98
N ASN A 106 -7.73 0.35 5.56
CA ASN A 106 -8.89 -0.41 6.03
C ASN A 106 -8.55 -1.47 7.11
N ALA A 107 -7.57 -1.18 7.96
CA ALA A 107 -7.11 -2.14 8.98
C ALA A 107 -8.14 -2.44 10.06
N LEU A 108 -9.14 -1.58 10.29
CA LEU A 108 -10.25 -1.82 11.22
C LEU A 108 -11.41 -2.57 10.57
N TRP A 109 -11.56 -2.45 9.25
CA TRP A 109 -12.57 -3.15 8.47
C TRP A 109 -13.98 -2.96 9.04
N HIS A 110 -14.41 -1.69 9.14
CA HIS A 110 -15.69 -1.30 9.73
C HIS A 110 -15.90 -1.86 11.14
N ASP A 111 -14.86 -1.80 11.97
CA ASP A 111 -14.79 -2.37 13.33
C ASP A 111 -14.92 -3.90 13.42
N ARG A 112 -15.02 -4.61 12.29
CA ARG A 112 -15.13 -6.08 12.26
C ARG A 112 -13.89 -6.77 12.83
N VAL A 113 -12.72 -6.16 12.72
CA VAL A 113 -11.47 -6.71 13.29
C VAL A 113 -11.56 -6.79 14.82
N ALA A 114 -12.25 -5.84 15.46
CA ALA A 114 -12.49 -5.82 16.90
C ALA A 114 -13.65 -6.73 17.35
N ASP A 115 -14.56 -7.11 16.45
CA ASP A 115 -15.70 -7.97 16.75
C ASP A 115 -15.29 -9.45 16.79
N PRO A 116 -15.30 -10.13 17.95
CA PRO A 116 -14.89 -11.52 18.06
C PRO A 116 -15.80 -12.49 17.31
N THR A 117 -17.02 -12.08 16.94
CA THR A 117 -17.98 -12.89 16.18
C THR A 117 -17.72 -12.83 14.68
N ALA A 118 -17.06 -11.79 14.18
CA ALA A 118 -16.71 -11.67 12.77
C ALA A 118 -15.54 -12.61 12.44
N ARG A 119 -15.81 -13.65 11.65
CA ARG A 119 -14.86 -14.74 11.33
C ARG A 119 -14.75 -15.00 9.83
N ASP A 120 -15.20 -14.07 9.01
CA ASP A 120 -15.01 -14.13 7.56
C ASP A 120 -13.52 -14.06 7.20
N GLU A 121 -13.20 -14.55 6.02
CA GLU A 121 -11.82 -14.67 5.52
C GLU A 121 -11.07 -13.34 5.56
N THR A 122 -11.72 -12.26 5.11
CA THR A 122 -11.11 -10.91 5.08
C THR A 122 -10.80 -10.39 6.48
N THR A 123 -11.76 -10.49 7.41
CA THR A 123 -11.55 -10.06 8.80
C THR A 123 -10.44 -10.86 9.47
N THR A 124 -10.39 -12.17 9.23
CA THR A 124 -9.34 -13.05 9.75
C THR A 124 -7.98 -12.66 9.19
N ALA A 125 -7.87 -12.43 7.88
CA ALA A 125 -6.64 -11.99 7.23
C ALA A 125 -6.10 -10.68 7.81
N LEU A 126 -6.98 -9.70 8.10
CA LEU A 126 -6.57 -8.43 8.71
C LEU A 126 -6.12 -8.58 10.17
N ARG A 127 -6.74 -9.47 10.94
CA ARG A 127 -6.26 -9.80 12.30
C ARG A 127 -4.88 -10.45 12.26
N ASP A 128 -4.68 -11.39 11.35
CA ASP A 128 -3.40 -12.09 11.17
C ASP A 128 -2.31 -11.11 10.74
N LEU A 129 -2.64 -10.16 9.86
CA LEU A 129 -1.73 -9.08 9.49
C LEU A 129 -1.31 -8.25 10.71
N GLY A 130 -2.27 -7.80 11.52
CA GLY A 130 -1.98 -7.00 12.72
C GLY A 130 -1.08 -7.75 13.71
N LYS A 131 -1.28 -9.06 13.85
CA LYS A 131 -0.42 -9.92 14.64
C LYS A 131 0.97 -10.05 14.02
N ALA A 132 1.05 -10.31 12.73
CA ALA A 132 2.32 -10.45 12.02
C ALA A 132 3.18 -9.19 12.13
N LEU A 133 2.58 -7.99 11.97
CA LEU A 133 3.33 -6.74 12.12
C LEU A 133 3.83 -6.51 13.56
N ARG A 134 3.02 -6.87 14.56
CA ARG A 134 3.41 -6.72 15.97
C ARG A 134 4.50 -7.68 16.39
N ASP A 135 4.48 -8.89 15.87
CA ASP A 135 5.38 -9.98 16.27
C ASP A 135 6.70 -9.98 15.45
N ASP A 136 6.81 -9.19 14.38
CA ASP A 136 8.00 -9.12 13.54
C ASP A 136 9.01 -8.10 14.09
N GLU A 137 10.15 -8.60 14.60
CA GLU A 137 11.21 -7.78 15.19
C GLU A 137 11.85 -6.78 14.21
N ARG A 138 11.69 -6.98 12.90
CA ARG A 138 12.17 -6.07 11.85
C ARG A 138 11.30 -4.82 11.71
N LEU A 139 10.16 -4.77 12.39
CA LEU A 139 9.15 -3.73 12.23
C LEU A 139 8.89 -2.97 13.53
N VAL A 140 8.52 -1.70 13.40
CA VAL A 140 7.95 -0.88 14.48
C VAL A 140 6.55 -0.46 14.04
N PRO A 141 5.50 -1.19 14.48
CA PRO A 141 4.13 -0.95 14.02
C PRO A 141 3.43 0.14 14.81
N ALA A 142 2.46 0.80 14.15
CA ALA A 142 1.49 1.70 14.75
C ALA A 142 0.14 1.58 14.03
N LEU A 143 -0.95 1.54 14.82
CA LEU A 143 -2.31 1.63 14.29
C LEU A 143 -2.81 3.06 14.50
N LEU A 144 -3.15 3.73 13.41
CA LEU A 144 -3.73 5.07 13.40
C LEU A 144 -5.24 4.97 13.18
N PRO A 145 -6.08 5.45 14.13
CA PRO A 145 -7.54 5.37 14.01
C PRO A 145 -8.09 6.50 13.11
N VAL A 146 -7.58 6.59 11.89
CA VAL A 146 -8.04 7.54 10.86
C VAL A 146 -8.78 6.75 9.77
N GLY A 147 -9.90 7.29 9.30
CA GLY A 147 -10.76 6.59 8.34
C GLY A 147 -11.18 5.21 8.87
N ASP A 148 -10.99 4.17 8.09
CA ASP A 148 -11.24 2.77 8.47
C ASP A 148 -9.98 2.07 9.06
N GLY A 149 -9.09 2.85 9.67
CA GLY A 149 -7.85 2.40 10.28
C GLY A 149 -6.68 2.30 9.30
N LEU A 150 -5.60 2.96 9.63
CA LEU A 150 -4.33 2.85 8.90
C LEU A 150 -3.32 2.12 9.78
N LEU A 151 -2.94 0.91 9.39
CA LEU A 151 -1.91 0.13 10.06
C LEU A 151 -0.58 0.36 9.33
N ALA A 152 0.35 0.99 10.00
CA ALA A 152 1.65 1.32 9.43
C ALA A 152 2.79 0.71 10.24
N ALA A 153 3.92 0.43 9.58
CA ALA A 153 5.12 0.00 10.27
C ALA A 153 6.38 0.53 9.60
N VAL A 154 7.35 0.92 10.41
CA VAL A 154 8.70 1.30 9.96
C VAL A 154 9.57 0.06 9.93
N ARG A 155 10.26 -0.19 8.81
CA ARG A 155 11.32 -1.21 8.72
C ARG A 155 12.57 -0.73 9.44
N ARG A 156 13.07 -1.53 10.38
CA ARG A 156 14.36 -1.31 11.06
C ARG A 156 15.55 -1.51 10.11
#